data_987f31984de300557a5b7e16a5e1918d
#
_entry.id   987f31984de300557a5b7e16a5e1918d
#
_cell.length_a   1.000
_cell.length_b   1.000
_cell.length_c   1.000
_cell.angle_alpha   90.00
_cell.angle_beta   90.00
_cell.angle_gamma   90.00
#
_symmetry.space_group_name_H-M   'P 1'
#
loop_
_entity.id
_entity.type
_entity.pdbx_description
1 polymer ?
#
loop_
_entity_poly.entity_id
_entity_poly.type
_entity_poly.pdbx_seq_one_letter_code
_entity_poly.pdbx_strand_id
1 'polypeptide(L)'
;MKRDYGGVLEMATRANSMLHGLSNHIEQQRQEFNQTGFYQTFSRNAVANMPLLSKHAVVAAIGDMEAAGYQFGKKQTGSTSQYALTIQNVVDIYQHRKVPKYRDRHDGPFVVFVVSLKGGVSKTVSTVTLAHGMRAHPSMLHNDLRILVIDLDPQASSTMFLSHTNSVGSVLETAAQAMLNDLDADQLRKQFIKPTVMPGVDVIPASIDDGFVASDWEELVA
;
A
#
# COMPACT_ATOMS: atom_id res chain seq x y z
N MET A 1 17.22 -27.34 39.29
CA MET A 1 17.33 -25.89 39.37
C MET A 1 16.35 -25.30 38.33
N LYS A 2 15.16 -24.87 38.74
CA LYS A 2 14.20 -24.22 37.82
C LYS A 2 14.75 -22.83 37.46
N ARG A 3 15.02 -22.60 36.20
CA ARG A 3 15.40 -21.26 35.71
C ARG A 3 14.19 -20.35 35.88
N ASP A 4 14.39 -19.26 36.62
CA ASP A 4 13.36 -18.23 36.77
C ASP A 4 13.40 -17.30 35.53
N TYR A 5 12.39 -17.40 34.67
CA TYR A 5 12.24 -16.57 33.48
C TYR A 5 11.35 -15.34 33.71
N GLY A 6 10.92 -15.09 34.97
CA GLY A 6 9.99 -14.00 35.30
C GLY A 6 10.48 -12.63 34.85
N GLY A 7 11.77 -12.34 35.02
CA GLY A 7 12.35 -11.07 34.60
C GLY A 7 12.36 -10.86 33.07
N VAL A 8 12.56 -11.95 32.30
CA VAL A 8 12.54 -11.90 30.84
C VAL A 8 11.11 -11.64 30.31
N LEU A 9 10.14 -12.31 30.93
CA LEU A 9 8.71 -12.11 30.57
C LEU A 9 8.24 -10.70 30.88
N GLU A 10 8.67 -10.13 32.01
CA GLU A 10 8.35 -8.75 32.38
C GLU A 10 8.99 -7.75 31.41
N MET A 11 10.23 -7.97 31.00
CA MET A 11 10.89 -7.15 29.98
C MET A 11 10.17 -7.22 28.63
N ALA A 12 9.78 -8.40 28.17
CA ALA A 12 9.04 -8.59 26.94
C ALA A 12 7.67 -7.89 26.99
N THR A 13 6.95 -7.99 28.10
CA THR A 13 5.67 -7.30 28.29
C THR A 13 5.82 -5.77 28.27
N ARG A 14 6.86 -5.24 28.92
CA ARG A 14 7.21 -3.81 28.88
C ARG A 14 7.56 -3.35 27.47
N ALA A 15 8.40 -4.09 26.76
CA ALA A 15 8.77 -3.76 25.38
C ALA A 15 7.54 -3.72 24.46
N ASN A 16 6.65 -4.70 24.53
CA ASN A 16 5.39 -4.72 23.77
C ASN A 16 4.49 -3.53 24.12
N SER A 17 4.35 -3.19 25.39
CA SER A 17 3.56 -2.03 25.81
C SER A 17 4.15 -0.71 25.27
N MET A 18 5.46 -0.56 25.29
CA MET A 18 6.15 0.60 24.70
C MET A 18 5.96 0.69 23.18
N LEU A 19 6.07 -0.43 22.47
CA LEU A 19 5.84 -0.50 21.02
C LEU A 19 4.41 -0.14 20.65
N HIS A 20 3.42 -0.64 21.38
CA HIS A 20 2.02 -0.25 21.20
C HIS A 20 1.78 1.23 21.48
N GLY A 21 2.38 1.76 22.55
CA GLY A 21 2.30 3.19 22.87
C GLY A 21 2.90 4.06 21.78
N LEU A 22 4.07 3.68 21.24
CA LEU A 22 4.73 4.39 20.14
C LEU A 22 3.90 4.31 18.85
N SER A 23 3.36 3.14 18.53
CA SER A 23 2.48 2.95 17.35
C SER A 23 1.26 3.85 17.43
N ASN A 24 0.58 3.87 18.58
CA ASN A 24 -0.60 4.72 18.78
C ASN A 24 -0.24 6.21 18.68
N HIS A 25 0.91 6.62 19.22
CA HIS A 25 1.37 8.01 19.12
C HIS A 25 1.67 8.41 17.68
N ILE A 26 2.33 7.54 16.91
CA ILE A 26 2.60 7.78 15.48
C ILE A 26 1.28 7.86 14.70
N GLU A 27 0.32 7.00 15.00
CA GLU A 27 -0.99 7.02 14.34
C GLU A 27 -1.77 8.31 14.67
N GLN A 28 -1.74 8.75 15.92
CA GLN A 28 -2.31 10.05 16.32
C GLN A 28 -1.65 11.22 15.59
N GLN A 29 -0.32 11.27 15.54
CA GLN A 29 0.40 12.29 14.78
C GLN A 29 0.05 12.25 13.28
N ARG A 30 -0.12 11.05 12.69
CA ARG A 30 -0.56 10.90 11.30
C ARG A 30 -1.96 11.47 11.08
N GLN A 31 -2.87 11.24 12.02
CA GLN A 31 -4.23 11.79 11.96
C GLN A 31 -4.23 13.31 12.15
N GLU A 32 -3.45 13.84 13.08
CA GLU A 32 -3.29 15.28 13.33
C GLU A 32 -2.71 16.03 12.13
N PHE A 33 -1.71 15.47 11.45
CA PHE A 33 -1.13 16.05 10.24
C PHE A 33 -2.02 15.90 9.01
N ASN A 34 -3.21 15.29 9.14
CA ASN A 34 -4.16 15.07 8.05
C ASN A 34 -3.47 14.54 6.79
N GLN A 35 -2.78 13.41 6.94
CA GLN A 35 -1.90 12.82 5.92
C GLN A 35 -2.64 12.32 4.66
N THR A 36 -3.94 12.51 4.56
CA THR A 36 -4.63 12.49 3.27
C THR A 36 -4.03 13.50 2.28
N GLY A 37 -3.34 14.53 2.78
CA GLY A 37 -2.53 15.47 1.99
C GLY A 37 -1.13 14.95 1.59
N PHE A 38 -0.67 13.81 2.13
CA PHE A 38 0.58 13.18 1.74
C PHE A 38 0.53 12.66 0.31
N TYR A 39 -0.67 12.31 -0.15
CA TYR A 39 -0.88 11.88 -1.52
C TYR A 39 -0.95 13.08 -2.43
N GLN A 40 -0.17 12.99 -3.50
CA GLN A 40 -0.11 13.97 -4.55
C GLN A 40 -1.50 14.27 -5.09
N THR A 41 -1.89 15.55 -5.09
CA THR A 41 -3.05 16.03 -5.81
C THR A 41 -2.62 16.70 -7.09
N PHE A 42 -3.46 16.62 -8.11
CA PHE A 42 -3.19 17.18 -9.43
C PHE A 42 -4.13 18.35 -9.70
N SER A 43 -3.60 19.40 -10.29
CA SER A 43 -4.42 20.45 -10.86
C SER A 43 -5.11 19.94 -12.14
N ARG A 44 -6.23 20.57 -12.52
CA ARG A 44 -6.92 20.27 -13.78
C ARG A 44 -5.98 20.33 -15.00
N ASN A 45 -5.06 21.30 -15.02
CA ASN A 45 -4.08 21.42 -16.10
C ASN A 45 -3.05 20.30 -16.09
N ALA A 46 -2.62 19.83 -14.92
CA ALA A 46 -1.73 18.68 -14.81
C ALA A 46 -2.38 17.41 -15.37
N VAL A 47 -3.66 17.18 -15.03
CA VAL A 47 -4.44 16.04 -15.55
C VAL A 47 -4.62 16.14 -17.07
N ALA A 48 -4.86 17.34 -17.60
CA ALA A 48 -5.00 17.57 -19.04
C ALA A 48 -3.73 17.23 -19.87
N ASN A 49 -2.58 17.20 -19.22
CA ASN A 49 -1.28 16.85 -19.84
C ASN A 49 -0.92 15.36 -19.66
N MET A 50 -1.78 14.57 -19.02
CA MET A 50 -1.56 13.14 -18.86
C MET A 50 -1.89 12.38 -20.15
N PRO A 51 -1.34 11.16 -20.36
CA PRO A 51 -1.61 10.36 -21.53
C PRO A 51 -3.11 10.20 -21.82
N LEU A 52 -3.49 10.16 -23.09
CA LEU A 52 -4.86 9.91 -23.57
C LEU A 52 -5.91 10.96 -23.12
N LEU A 53 -5.49 12.06 -22.51
CA LEU A 53 -6.35 13.17 -22.12
C LEU A 53 -6.00 14.44 -22.89
N SER A 54 -6.95 15.35 -22.97
CA SER A 54 -6.77 16.71 -23.46
C SER A 54 -7.49 17.69 -22.55
N LYS A 55 -7.14 18.96 -22.62
CA LYS A 55 -7.77 20.01 -21.81
C LYS A 55 -9.29 20.02 -21.96
N HIS A 56 -9.78 19.91 -23.20
CA HIS A 56 -11.22 19.88 -23.48
C HIS A 56 -11.88 18.62 -22.90
N ALA A 57 -11.25 17.45 -23.08
CA ALA A 57 -11.77 16.18 -22.55
C ALA A 57 -11.86 16.17 -21.01
N VAL A 58 -10.87 16.74 -20.32
CA VAL A 58 -10.86 16.80 -18.84
C VAL A 58 -11.93 17.79 -18.35
N VAL A 59 -12.07 18.95 -18.99
CA VAL A 59 -13.10 19.93 -18.61
C VAL A 59 -14.50 19.37 -18.80
N ALA A 60 -14.77 18.72 -19.94
CA ALA A 60 -16.05 18.06 -20.19
C ALA A 60 -16.33 16.96 -19.18
N ALA A 61 -15.36 16.04 -18.95
CA ALA A 61 -15.53 14.95 -18.00
C ALA A 61 -15.83 15.44 -16.57
N ILE A 62 -15.09 16.44 -16.10
CA ILE A 62 -15.35 17.04 -14.77
C ILE A 62 -16.74 17.64 -14.71
N GLY A 63 -17.15 18.39 -15.73
CA GLY A 63 -18.49 18.99 -15.79
C GLY A 63 -19.62 17.96 -15.80
N ASP A 64 -19.49 16.91 -16.60
CA ASP A 64 -20.46 15.82 -16.67
C ASP A 64 -20.57 15.06 -15.33
N MET A 65 -19.43 14.79 -14.70
CA MET A 65 -19.37 14.10 -13.41
C MET A 65 -19.94 14.96 -12.28
N GLU A 66 -19.63 16.27 -12.24
CA GLU A 66 -20.22 17.20 -11.25
C GLU A 66 -21.74 17.32 -11.45
N ALA A 67 -22.22 17.37 -12.69
CA ALA A 67 -23.65 17.36 -13.00
C ALA A 67 -24.35 16.08 -12.53
N ALA A 68 -23.63 14.96 -12.52
CA ALA A 68 -24.09 13.68 -11.97
C ALA A 68 -23.93 13.56 -10.44
N GLY A 69 -23.48 14.63 -9.75
CA GLY A 69 -23.34 14.67 -8.30
C GLY A 69 -21.99 14.25 -7.76
N TYR A 70 -20.98 13.99 -8.63
CA TYR A 70 -19.63 13.67 -8.18
C TYR A 70 -18.95 14.92 -7.60
N GLN A 71 -18.26 14.75 -6.46
CA GLN A 71 -17.59 15.86 -5.79
C GLN A 71 -16.06 15.76 -5.94
N PHE A 72 -15.46 16.78 -6.54
CA PHE A 72 -14.03 16.93 -6.62
C PHE A 72 -13.49 17.82 -5.51
N GLY A 73 -12.35 17.43 -4.93
CA GLY A 73 -11.65 18.26 -3.97
C GLY A 73 -11.16 19.57 -4.59
N LYS A 74 -11.29 20.67 -3.85
CA LYS A 74 -10.79 21.99 -4.23
C LYS A 74 -9.88 22.53 -3.14
N LYS A 75 -8.80 23.18 -3.56
CA LYS A 75 -7.84 23.84 -2.67
C LYS A 75 -7.91 25.35 -2.91
N GLN A 76 -8.00 26.10 -1.82
CA GLN A 76 -7.94 27.56 -1.87
C GLN A 76 -6.47 27.98 -2.08
N THR A 77 -6.23 28.79 -3.11
CA THR A 77 -4.90 29.36 -3.36
C THR A 77 -5.09 30.86 -3.55
N GLY A 78 -4.84 31.62 -2.47
CA GLY A 78 -5.19 33.04 -2.42
C GLY A 78 -6.69 33.25 -2.54
N SER A 79 -7.10 34.12 -3.47
CA SER A 79 -8.53 34.41 -3.77
C SER A 79 -9.20 33.40 -4.72
N THR A 80 -8.44 32.43 -5.25
CA THR A 80 -8.92 31.52 -6.29
C THR A 80 -9.03 30.08 -5.76
N SER A 81 -10.17 29.43 -6.02
CA SER A 81 -10.36 28.01 -5.76
C SER A 81 -9.90 27.19 -6.95
N GLN A 82 -9.00 26.22 -6.74
CA GLN A 82 -8.47 25.34 -7.76
C GLN A 82 -8.79 23.88 -7.43
N TYR A 83 -9.00 23.06 -8.47
CA TYR A 83 -9.16 21.62 -8.28
C TYR A 83 -7.90 20.99 -7.69
N ALA A 84 -8.09 20.16 -6.68
CA ALA A 84 -7.08 19.31 -6.06
C ALA A 84 -7.49 17.84 -6.28
N LEU A 85 -7.22 17.35 -7.49
CA LEU A 85 -7.67 16.02 -7.92
C LEU A 85 -6.76 14.94 -7.35
N THR A 86 -7.32 14.02 -6.59
CA THR A 86 -6.60 12.86 -6.06
C THR A 86 -6.29 11.85 -7.16
N ILE A 87 -5.44 10.86 -6.88
CA ILE A 87 -5.18 9.72 -7.77
C ILE A 87 -6.51 9.07 -8.17
N GLN A 88 -7.42 8.85 -7.21
CA GLN A 88 -8.71 8.24 -7.48
C GLN A 88 -9.57 9.11 -8.41
N ASN A 89 -9.62 10.42 -8.18
CA ASN A 89 -10.36 11.33 -9.08
C ASN A 89 -9.84 11.25 -10.53
N VAL A 90 -8.52 11.14 -10.71
CA VAL A 90 -7.92 11.00 -12.04
C VAL A 90 -8.30 9.66 -12.68
N VAL A 91 -8.25 8.57 -11.93
CA VAL A 91 -8.69 7.24 -12.38
C VAL A 91 -10.18 7.27 -12.78
N ASP A 92 -11.02 7.91 -11.99
CA ASP A 92 -12.46 8.03 -12.28
C ASP A 92 -12.73 8.85 -13.54
N ILE A 93 -11.95 9.91 -13.79
CA ILE A 93 -11.99 10.67 -15.05
C ILE A 93 -11.65 9.77 -16.24
N TYR A 94 -10.58 8.94 -16.14
CA TYR A 94 -10.24 7.98 -17.18
C TYR A 94 -11.37 6.96 -17.41
N GLN A 95 -11.96 6.47 -16.33
CA GLN A 95 -13.08 5.53 -16.40
C GLN A 95 -14.32 6.17 -17.04
N HIS A 96 -14.67 7.40 -16.67
CA HIS A 96 -15.74 8.16 -17.28
C HIS A 96 -15.52 8.34 -18.78
N ARG A 97 -14.25 8.55 -19.19
CA ARG A 97 -13.84 8.64 -20.59
C ARG A 97 -13.72 7.29 -21.31
N LYS A 98 -14.04 6.18 -20.63
CA LYS A 98 -13.97 4.80 -21.15
C LYS A 98 -12.58 4.42 -21.68
N VAL A 99 -11.52 4.97 -21.07
CA VAL A 99 -10.16 4.58 -21.39
C VAL A 99 -9.90 3.17 -20.85
N PRO A 100 -9.43 2.21 -21.67
CA PRO A 100 -9.18 0.84 -21.23
C PRO A 100 -8.10 0.79 -20.15
N LYS A 101 -8.37 0.07 -19.05
CA LYS A 101 -7.42 -0.18 -17.97
C LYS A 101 -6.41 -1.25 -18.36
N TYR A 102 -5.38 -1.45 -17.56
CA TYR A 102 -4.40 -2.53 -17.76
C TYR A 102 -5.09 -3.90 -17.88
N ARG A 103 -5.98 -4.23 -16.93
CA ARG A 103 -6.72 -5.49 -16.88
C ARG A 103 -7.66 -5.73 -18.06
N ASP A 104 -8.03 -4.68 -18.78
CA ASP A 104 -8.91 -4.80 -19.96
C ASP A 104 -8.11 -5.14 -21.24
N ARG A 105 -6.76 -5.05 -21.14
CA ARG A 105 -5.82 -5.24 -22.25
C ARG A 105 -4.85 -6.40 -22.06
N HIS A 106 -4.75 -6.92 -20.83
CA HIS A 106 -3.80 -7.96 -20.46
C HIS A 106 -4.47 -9.05 -19.62
N ASP A 107 -4.26 -10.29 -20.00
CA ASP A 107 -4.72 -11.46 -19.27
C ASP A 107 -3.68 -11.80 -18.18
N GLY A 108 -4.11 -11.71 -16.92
CA GLY A 108 -3.30 -12.08 -15.77
C GLY A 108 -2.40 -10.96 -15.21
N PRO A 109 -1.79 -11.24 -14.07
CA PRO A 109 -0.92 -10.29 -13.38
C PRO A 109 0.48 -10.26 -14.00
N PHE A 110 1.12 -9.09 -13.92
CA PHE A 110 2.55 -8.96 -14.15
C PHE A 110 3.27 -9.14 -12.79
N VAL A 111 4.20 -10.09 -12.72
CA VAL A 111 4.91 -10.42 -11.49
C VAL A 111 6.35 -9.91 -11.55
N VAL A 112 6.78 -9.21 -10.50
CA VAL A 112 8.16 -8.70 -10.35
C VAL A 112 8.77 -9.26 -9.08
N PHE A 113 9.94 -9.88 -9.20
CA PHE A 113 10.74 -10.32 -8.05
C PHE A 113 11.88 -9.34 -7.80
N VAL A 114 11.95 -8.82 -6.57
CA VAL A 114 13.06 -7.97 -6.12
C VAL A 114 13.87 -8.76 -5.10
N VAL A 115 14.93 -9.42 -5.56
CA VAL A 115 15.74 -10.35 -4.75
C VAL A 115 17.20 -9.97 -4.77
N SER A 116 17.90 -10.20 -3.66
CA SER A 116 19.36 -10.15 -3.56
C SER A 116 19.81 -10.87 -2.30
N LEU A 117 20.87 -11.65 -2.40
CA LEU A 117 21.51 -12.30 -1.26
C LEU A 117 22.32 -11.31 -0.41
N LYS A 118 22.72 -10.18 -0.99
CA LYS A 118 23.49 -9.15 -0.27
C LYS A 118 22.55 -8.23 0.51
N GLY A 119 22.84 -8.00 1.78
CA GLY A 119 22.20 -6.98 2.60
C GLY A 119 22.54 -5.55 2.13
N GLY A 120 21.71 -4.58 2.48
CA GLY A 120 21.98 -3.15 2.21
C GLY A 120 21.90 -2.69 0.75
N VAL A 121 21.40 -3.52 -0.18
CA VAL A 121 21.30 -3.20 -1.62
C VAL A 121 19.93 -2.60 -2.00
N SER A 122 19.26 -1.96 -1.07
CA SER A 122 18.02 -1.21 -1.30
C SER A 122 16.83 -2.02 -1.83
N LYS A 123 16.75 -3.35 -1.60
CA LYS A 123 15.61 -4.18 -2.01
C LYS A 123 14.26 -3.57 -1.60
N THR A 124 14.11 -3.30 -0.32
CA THR A 124 12.91 -2.69 0.28
C THR A 124 12.56 -1.36 -0.36
N VAL A 125 13.55 -0.45 -0.45
CA VAL A 125 13.34 0.88 -1.05
C VAL A 125 12.91 0.74 -2.50
N SER A 126 13.55 -0.14 -3.27
CA SER A 126 13.21 -0.39 -4.67
C SER A 126 11.79 -0.93 -4.82
N THR A 127 11.39 -1.90 -3.98
CA THR A 127 10.04 -2.49 -4.00
C THR A 127 8.98 -1.44 -3.69
N VAL A 128 9.13 -0.70 -2.61
CA VAL A 128 8.17 0.32 -2.19
C VAL A 128 8.08 1.46 -3.21
N THR A 129 9.24 1.96 -3.68
CA THR A 129 9.28 3.02 -4.68
C THR A 129 8.66 2.59 -6.00
N LEU A 130 8.91 1.34 -6.44
CA LEU A 130 8.30 0.79 -7.65
C LEU A 130 6.78 0.69 -7.51
N ALA A 131 6.28 0.11 -6.40
CA ALA A 131 4.86 -0.02 -6.15
C ALA A 131 4.15 1.35 -6.14
N HIS A 132 4.68 2.31 -5.37
CA HIS A 132 4.12 3.65 -5.30
C HIS A 132 4.26 4.40 -6.63
N GLY A 133 5.40 4.30 -7.31
CA GLY A 133 5.64 4.94 -8.60
C GLY A 133 4.69 4.42 -9.68
N MET A 134 4.51 3.12 -9.79
CA MET A 134 3.57 2.52 -10.75
C MET A 134 2.12 2.93 -10.48
N ARG A 135 1.74 3.10 -9.20
CA ARG A 135 0.38 3.51 -8.83
C ARG A 135 0.14 5.01 -9.00
N ALA A 136 1.13 5.87 -8.70
CA ALA A 136 0.95 7.32 -8.57
C ALA A 136 1.54 8.14 -9.72
N HIS A 137 2.43 7.57 -10.55
CA HIS A 137 3.07 8.32 -11.62
C HIS A 137 2.05 8.75 -12.70
N PRO A 138 2.02 10.03 -13.09
CA PRO A 138 1.04 10.57 -14.03
C PRO A 138 0.90 9.78 -15.33
N SER A 139 2.01 9.24 -15.85
CA SER A 139 1.99 8.44 -17.09
C SER A 139 1.37 7.06 -16.93
N MET A 140 1.15 6.59 -15.69
CA MET A 140 0.65 5.25 -15.40
C MET A 140 -0.81 5.22 -14.93
N LEU A 141 -1.36 6.37 -14.50
CA LEU A 141 -2.69 6.46 -13.89
C LEU A 141 -3.82 5.93 -14.79
N HIS A 142 -3.69 6.08 -16.12
CA HIS A 142 -4.66 5.55 -17.07
C HIS A 142 -4.79 4.02 -17.02
N ASN A 143 -3.77 3.32 -16.53
CA ASN A 143 -3.78 1.86 -16.42
C ASN A 143 -4.60 1.36 -15.22
N ASP A 144 -4.90 2.21 -14.24
CA ASP A 144 -5.58 1.86 -12.98
C ASP A 144 -5.00 0.57 -12.35
N LEU A 145 -3.68 0.54 -12.19
CA LEU A 145 -2.99 -0.63 -11.65
C LEU A 145 -3.43 -0.91 -10.21
N ARG A 146 -3.71 -2.18 -9.94
CA ARG A 146 -3.89 -2.73 -8.60
C ARG A 146 -2.63 -3.52 -8.28
N ILE A 147 -1.93 -3.11 -7.24
CA ILE A 147 -0.59 -3.60 -6.91
C ILE A 147 -0.66 -4.34 -5.59
N LEU A 148 -0.20 -5.57 -5.58
CA LEU A 148 -0.01 -6.35 -4.36
C LEU A 148 1.48 -6.54 -4.14
N VAL A 149 1.97 -6.10 -3.00
CA VAL A 149 3.33 -6.39 -2.52
C VAL A 149 3.24 -7.58 -1.59
N ILE A 150 4.04 -8.61 -1.85
CA ILE A 150 4.18 -9.78 -0.97
C ILE A 150 5.56 -9.65 -0.32
N ASP A 151 5.59 -9.37 0.98
CA ASP A 151 6.82 -9.24 1.73
C ASP A 151 7.23 -10.63 2.25
N LEU A 152 8.36 -11.14 1.78
CA LEU A 152 8.92 -12.44 2.19
C LEU A 152 10.18 -12.29 3.05
N ASP A 153 10.57 -11.06 3.38
CA ASP A 153 11.71 -10.80 4.25
C ASP A 153 11.24 -10.82 5.71
N PRO A 154 11.72 -11.74 6.56
CA PRO A 154 11.38 -11.77 7.99
C PRO A 154 11.70 -10.48 8.74
N GLN A 155 12.58 -9.62 8.19
CA GLN A 155 12.78 -8.28 8.74
C GLN A 155 11.59 -7.35 8.58
N ALA A 156 10.58 -7.73 7.77
CA ALA A 156 9.33 -7.01 7.54
C ALA A 156 9.52 -5.53 7.14
N SER A 157 10.65 -5.23 6.49
CA SER A 157 11.00 -3.83 6.17
C SER A 157 10.05 -3.23 5.15
N SER A 158 9.61 -3.98 4.13
CA SER A 158 8.63 -3.48 3.15
C SER A 158 7.26 -3.31 3.78
N THR A 159 6.87 -4.23 4.66
CA THR A 159 5.64 -4.15 5.47
C THR A 159 5.62 -2.87 6.31
N MET A 160 6.73 -2.55 6.99
CA MET A 160 6.84 -1.35 7.81
C MET A 160 6.64 -0.07 6.99
N PHE A 161 7.16 0.02 5.77
CA PHE A 161 6.98 1.20 4.92
C PHE A 161 5.59 1.30 4.30
N LEU A 162 4.95 0.17 4.00
CA LEU A 162 3.66 0.14 3.30
C LEU A 162 2.47 0.17 4.28
N SER A 163 2.59 -0.53 5.41
CA SER A 163 1.51 -0.70 6.39
C SER A 163 2.09 -0.79 7.79
N HIS A 164 2.44 0.34 8.37
CA HIS A 164 3.09 0.42 9.66
C HIS A 164 2.32 -0.31 10.77
N THR A 165 1.00 -0.26 10.76
CA THR A 165 0.15 -0.95 11.74
C THR A 165 0.32 -2.47 11.73
N ASN A 166 0.67 -3.05 10.58
CA ASN A 166 0.90 -4.48 10.41
C ASN A 166 2.37 -4.88 10.55
N SER A 167 3.26 -3.97 10.96
CA SER A 167 4.68 -4.24 11.19
C SER A 167 5.04 -4.26 12.68
N VAL A 168 4.10 -3.94 13.56
CA VAL A 168 4.33 -3.83 15.01
C VAL A 168 3.52 -4.89 15.73
N GLY A 169 4.18 -5.66 16.61
CA GLY A 169 3.58 -6.77 17.34
C GLY A 169 3.59 -8.08 16.55
N SER A 170 2.96 -9.11 17.10
CA SER A 170 2.80 -10.40 16.40
C SER A 170 1.73 -10.26 15.32
N VAL A 171 2.13 -10.48 14.09
CA VAL A 171 1.24 -10.54 12.92
C VAL A 171 1.10 -12.00 12.54
N LEU A 172 -0.13 -12.52 12.56
CA LEU A 172 -0.41 -13.93 12.27
C LEU A 172 -0.69 -14.18 10.77
N GLU A 173 -1.22 -13.16 10.08
CA GLU A 173 -1.59 -13.26 8.67
C GLU A 173 -0.44 -12.76 7.77
N THR A 174 0.69 -13.48 7.82
CA THR A 174 1.89 -13.16 7.04
C THR A 174 1.97 -13.95 5.74
N ALA A 175 2.88 -13.53 4.85
CA ALA A 175 3.14 -14.24 3.60
C ALA A 175 3.63 -15.68 3.85
N ALA A 176 4.47 -15.90 4.87
CA ALA A 176 4.92 -17.24 5.26
C ALA A 176 3.73 -18.08 5.73
N GLN A 177 2.88 -17.55 6.59
CA GLN A 177 1.69 -18.24 7.06
C GLN A 177 0.69 -18.54 5.93
N ALA A 178 0.56 -17.64 4.97
CA ALA A 178 -0.27 -17.89 3.78
C ALA A 178 0.23 -19.06 2.94
N MET A 179 1.54 -19.28 2.90
CA MET A 179 2.16 -20.40 2.17
C MET A 179 2.03 -21.74 2.91
N LEU A 180 1.93 -21.73 4.24
CA LEU A 180 1.83 -22.94 5.07
C LEU A 180 0.39 -23.41 5.25
N ASN A 181 -0.59 -22.58 5.02
CA ASN A 181 -1.99 -22.90 5.23
C ASN A 181 -2.68 -23.17 3.88
N ASP A 182 -3.58 -24.13 3.86
CA ASP A 182 -4.44 -24.40 2.70
C ASP A 182 -5.59 -23.37 2.69
N LEU A 183 -5.32 -22.22 2.07
CA LEU A 183 -6.22 -21.08 2.04
C LEU A 183 -6.99 -21.04 0.73
N ASP A 184 -8.30 -20.83 0.82
CA ASP A 184 -9.06 -20.45 -0.37
C ASP A 184 -8.81 -18.96 -0.75
N ALA A 185 -9.22 -18.59 -1.96
CA ALA A 185 -8.99 -17.24 -2.49
C ALA A 185 -9.70 -16.14 -1.67
N ASP A 186 -10.82 -16.47 -1.03
CA ASP A 186 -11.59 -15.54 -0.21
C ASP A 186 -10.94 -15.32 1.15
N GLN A 187 -10.42 -16.39 1.76
CA GLN A 187 -9.65 -16.31 3.01
C GLN A 187 -8.39 -15.48 2.79
N LEU A 188 -7.61 -15.78 1.73
CA LEU A 188 -6.41 -15.03 1.39
C LEU A 188 -6.75 -13.53 1.22
N ARG A 189 -7.79 -13.21 0.47
CA ARG A 189 -8.18 -11.83 0.20
C ARG A 189 -8.65 -11.07 1.44
N LYS A 190 -9.44 -11.71 2.30
CA LYS A 190 -10.05 -11.04 3.45
C LYS A 190 -9.14 -10.95 4.66
N GLN A 191 -8.26 -11.95 4.84
CA GLN A 191 -7.45 -12.08 6.06
C GLN A 191 -6.00 -11.63 5.84
N PHE A 192 -5.37 -11.98 4.73
CA PHE A 192 -3.94 -11.79 4.52
C PHE A 192 -3.60 -10.52 3.73
N ILE A 193 -4.44 -10.12 2.77
CA ILE A 193 -4.21 -8.89 2.01
C ILE A 193 -4.65 -7.69 2.84
N LYS A 194 -3.68 -6.85 3.21
CA LYS A 194 -3.89 -5.64 4.01
C LYS A 194 -3.82 -4.40 3.12
N PRO A 195 -4.74 -3.45 3.28
CA PRO A 195 -4.65 -2.17 2.59
C PRO A 195 -3.44 -1.38 3.09
N THR A 196 -2.86 -0.60 2.20
CA THR A 196 -1.81 0.36 2.56
C THR A 196 -2.37 1.79 2.59
N VAL A 197 -1.52 2.72 3.01
CA VAL A 197 -1.87 4.15 2.97
C VAL A 197 -2.09 4.67 1.55
N MET A 198 -1.59 3.98 0.52
CA MET A 198 -1.79 4.37 -0.89
C MET A 198 -2.93 3.56 -1.51
N PRO A 199 -4.05 4.18 -1.90
CA PRO A 199 -5.16 3.50 -2.54
C PRO A 199 -4.74 2.76 -3.82
N GLY A 200 -5.02 1.45 -3.87
CA GLY A 200 -4.66 0.58 -4.99
C GLY A 200 -3.28 -0.07 -4.86
N VAL A 201 -2.61 0.11 -3.73
CA VAL A 201 -1.45 -0.69 -3.30
C VAL A 201 -1.84 -1.42 -2.03
N ASP A 202 -1.78 -2.73 -2.06
CA ASP A 202 -2.05 -3.62 -0.94
C ASP A 202 -0.78 -4.41 -0.59
N VAL A 203 -0.73 -5.01 0.60
CA VAL A 203 0.41 -5.81 1.05
C VAL A 203 -0.04 -7.09 1.72
N ILE A 204 0.66 -8.19 1.47
CA ILE A 204 0.68 -9.35 2.37
C ILE A 204 1.94 -9.16 3.23
N PRO A 205 1.79 -8.96 4.54
CA PRO A 205 2.89 -8.59 5.41
C PRO A 205 3.84 -9.77 5.66
N ALA A 206 5.05 -9.45 6.11
CA ALA A 206 5.94 -10.36 6.83
C ALA A 206 5.98 -10.02 8.32
N SER A 207 6.51 -10.93 9.11
CA SER A 207 6.78 -10.75 10.53
C SER A 207 8.17 -11.27 10.88
N ILE A 208 8.77 -10.72 11.93
CA ILE A 208 10.02 -11.24 12.46
C ILE A 208 9.88 -12.70 12.94
N ASP A 209 8.67 -13.09 13.31
CA ASP A 209 8.36 -14.47 13.73
C ASP A 209 8.44 -15.45 12.54
N ASP A 210 8.34 -14.97 11.30
CA ASP A 210 8.49 -15.79 10.09
C ASP A 210 9.92 -16.35 9.92
N GLY A 211 10.90 -15.79 10.63
CA GLY A 211 12.26 -16.31 10.66
C GLY A 211 12.35 -17.74 11.22
N PHE A 212 11.45 -18.13 12.11
CA PHE A 212 11.36 -19.49 12.64
C PHE A 212 10.79 -20.47 11.61
N VAL A 213 9.86 -20.00 10.77
CA VAL A 213 9.29 -20.81 9.69
C VAL A 213 10.35 -21.19 8.66
N ALA A 214 11.30 -20.30 8.39
CA ALA A 214 12.39 -20.55 7.45
C ALA A 214 13.36 -21.64 7.94
N SER A 215 13.54 -21.80 9.26
CA SER A 215 14.40 -22.87 9.84
C SER A 215 13.71 -24.24 9.81
N ASP A 216 12.39 -24.28 9.84
CA ASP A 216 11.62 -25.52 9.90
C ASP A 216 11.06 -25.93 8.52
N TRP A 217 11.45 -25.21 7.46
CA TRP A 217 10.91 -25.38 6.11
C TRP A 217 11.06 -26.82 5.56
N GLU A 218 12.19 -27.48 5.87
CA GLU A 218 12.44 -28.86 5.44
C GLU A 218 11.48 -29.85 6.08
N GLU A 219 11.02 -29.60 7.32
CA GLU A 219 10.02 -30.44 8.00
C GLU A 219 8.59 -30.18 7.51
N LEU A 220 8.33 -28.97 6.98
CA LEU A 220 7.00 -28.54 6.54
C LEU A 220 6.67 -28.95 5.10
N VAL A 221 7.67 -29.26 4.28
CA VAL A 221 7.51 -29.63 2.87
C VAL A 221 7.69 -31.17 2.64
N ALA A 222 8.07 -31.92 3.68
CA ALA A 222 8.21 -33.37 3.66
C ALA A 222 6.86 -34.08 3.89
#